data_fcd69d031808e4947db7cab954baabaf
#
_entry.id   fcd69d031808e4947db7cab954baabaf
#
_cell.length_a   1.000
_cell.length_b   1.000
_cell.length_c   1.000
_cell.angle_alpha   90.00
_cell.angle_beta   90.00
_cell.angle_gamma   90.00
#
_symmetry.space_group_name_H-M   'P 1'
#
loop_
_entity.id
_entity.type
_entity.pdbx_description
1 polymer ?
#
loop_
_entity_poly.entity_id
_entity_poly.type
_entity_poly.pdbx_seq_one_letter_code
_entity_poly.pdbx_strand_id
1 'polypeptide(L)'
;MCRVLKVHRSGYYAWLHEPQSPRAKANEALTVQIREFFDQSMGIYGSPRIFCDLREAGVACSENRVARLMRAAQIKSVRGYKRPRYKVGKPSLVAPNQLQRQFQHDEPDQAWVTDITYIRTHEGWLYLAAVLDLHSRAVVGWSMGSRMQTSLVLDALTMAVWRRKPKDSVIIHSDQGSQFGSDEFNRWCKDNRLSPSMSRRGNCWDNAVAESFFSNLKSEKIKKRIYQTRAEAKSDIFDYIEGFYNRVRRHKHLDQLSPHEFERKRQSAL
;
A
#
# COMPACT_ATOMS: atom_id res chain seq x y z
N MET A 1 -1.90 56.75 11.97
CA MET A 1 -1.83 55.28 11.89
C MET A 1 -0.75 54.82 10.92
N CYS A 2 -0.76 55.11 9.60
CA CYS A 2 0.23 54.62 8.64
C CYS A 2 1.68 54.97 8.97
N ARG A 3 1.96 56.17 9.51
CA ARG A 3 3.30 56.55 9.99
C ARG A 3 3.80 55.65 11.14
N VAL A 4 2.94 55.34 12.10
CA VAL A 4 3.26 54.52 13.29
C VAL A 4 3.52 53.07 12.87
N LEU A 5 2.72 52.52 11.95
CA LEU A 5 2.84 51.17 11.43
C LEU A 5 3.88 51.05 10.32
N LYS A 6 4.53 52.15 9.89
CA LYS A 6 5.51 52.20 8.79
C LYS A 6 5.01 51.56 7.48
N VAL A 7 3.72 51.74 7.18
CA VAL A 7 3.09 51.26 5.95
C VAL A 7 2.75 52.41 5.03
N HIS A 8 2.85 52.23 3.73
CA HIS A 8 2.48 53.24 2.76
C HIS A 8 0.96 53.46 2.74
N ARG A 9 0.50 54.70 2.63
CA ARG A 9 -0.93 55.05 2.70
C ARG A 9 -1.74 54.36 1.61
N SER A 10 -1.22 54.31 0.37
CA SER A 10 -1.88 53.58 -0.73
C SER A 10 -2.04 52.08 -0.48
N GLY A 11 -1.03 51.44 0.12
CA GLY A 11 -1.09 50.02 0.49
C GLY A 11 -2.17 49.74 1.55
N TYR A 12 -2.34 50.65 2.51
CA TYR A 12 -3.41 50.56 3.51
C TYR A 12 -4.81 50.64 2.87
N TYR A 13 -5.05 51.60 2.00
CA TYR A 13 -6.35 51.73 1.32
C TYR A 13 -6.62 50.59 0.35
N ALA A 14 -5.62 50.14 -0.40
CA ALA A 14 -5.72 48.95 -1.27
C ALA A 14 -6.11 47.70 -0.45
N TRP A 15 -5.48 47.50 0.73
CA TRP A 15 -5.81 46.40 1.62
C TRP A 15 -7.23 46.55 2.21
N LEU A 16 -7.70 47.75 2.46
CA LEU A 16 -9.06 48.00 2.99
C LEU A 16 -10.13 47.63 1.96
N HIS A 17 -9.88 47.92 0.66
CA HIS A 17 -10.77 47.56 -0.45
C HIS A 17 -10.69 46.08 -0.81
N GLU A 18 -9.48 45.47 -0.75
CA GLU A 18 -9.24 44.08 -1.13
C GLU A 18 -8.27 43.42 -0.10
N PRO A 19 -8.83 43.00 1.07
CA PRO A 19 -8.01 42.46 2.16
C PRO A 19 -7.22 41.19 1.79
N GLN A 20 -7.75 40.43 0.85
CA GLN A 20 -7.13 39.20 0.37
C GLN A 20 -6.31 39.45 -0.90
N SER A 21 -5.00 39.20 -0.84
CA SER A 21 -4.14 39.23 -2.02
C SER A 21 -4.56 38.15 -3.06
N PRO A 22 -4.29 38.37 -4.36
CA PRO A 22 -4.53 37.34 -5.40
C PRO A 22 -3.89 36.00 -5.04
N ARG A 23 -2.71 36.03 -4.40
CA ARG A 23 -2.02 34.83 -3.90
C ARG A 23 -2.78 34.17 -2.75
N ALA A 24 -3.42 34.93 -1.87
CA ALA A 24 -4.23 34.36 -0.79
C ALA A 24 -5.46 33.65 -1.35
N LYS A 25 -6.18 34.27 -2.29
CA LYS A 25 -7.33 33.69 -3.00
C LYS A 25 -6.91 32.38 -3.75
N ALA A 26 -5.79 32.42 -4.46
CA ALA A 26 -5.26 31.24 -5.14
C ALA A 26 -4.78 30.13 -4.18
N ASN A 27 -4.34 30.48 -2.98
CA ASN A 27 -3.99 29.49 -1.97
C ASN A 27 -5.25 28.86 -1.35
N GLU A 28 -6.31 29.62 -1.15
CA GLU A 28 -7.59 29.13 -0.63
C GLU A 28 -8.21 28.13 -1.62
N ALA A 29 -8.31 28.50 -2.89
CA ALA A 29 -8.79 27.60 -3.95
C ALA A 29 -7.96 26.31 -4.04
N LEU A 30 -6.62 26.44 -3.99
CA LEU A 30 -5.74 25.25 -3.98
C LEU A 30 -5.93 24.39 -2.71
N THR A 31 -6.23 24.99 -1.57
CA THR A 31 -6.46 24.25 -0.33
C THR A 31 -7.75 23.42 -0.38
N VAL A 32 -8.78 23.90 -1.07
CA VAL A 32 -10.01 23.13 -1.33
C VAL A 32 -9.67 21.87 -2.14
N GLN A 33 -8.95 22.02 -3.26
CA GLN A 33 -8.55 20.88 -4.09
C GLN A 33 -7.64 19.89 -3.33
N ILE A 34 -6.70 20.40 -2.50
CA ILE A 34 -5.88 19.56 -1.62
C ILE A 34 -6.76 18.73 -0.69
N ARG A 35 -7.82 19.30 -0.14
CA ARG A 35 -8.76 18.61 0.76
C ARG A 35 -9.55 17.53 0.01
N GLU A 36 -10.02 17.81 -1.19
CA GLU A 36 -10.72 16.85 -2.04
C GLU A 36 -9.86 15.61 -2.33
N PHE A 37 -8.62 15.78 -2.79
CA PHE A 37 -7.70 14.66 -3.02
C PHE A 37 -7.30 13.94 -1.74
N PHE A 38 -7.19 14.66 -0.63
CA PHE A 38 -6.94 14.06 0.67
C PHE A 38 -8.08 13.14 1.11
N ASP A 39 -9.34 13.58 0.94
CA ASP A 39 -10.53 12.81 1.29
C ASP A 39 -10.72 11.62 0.34
N GLN A 40 -10.48 11.79 -0.96
CA GLN A 40 -10.47 10.69 -1.95
C GLN A 40 -9.45 9.61 -1.60
N SER A 41 -8.30 9.99 -1.03
CA SER A 41 -7.30 9.05 -0.53
C SER A 41 -7.63 8.48 0.86
N MET A 42 -8.82 8.70 1.40
CA MET A 42 -9.23 8.28 2.75
C MET A 42 -8.31 8.85 3.86
N GLY A 43 -7.73 10.03 3.64
CA GLY A 43 -6.81 10.67 4.57
C GLY A 43 -5.42 10.04 4.63
N ILE A 44 -5.05 9.21 3.67
CA ILE A 44 -3.79 8.44 3.65
C ILE A 44 -2.66 9.26 3.02
N TYR A 45 -2.95 10.08 2.01
CA TYR A 45 -1.93 10.78 1.24
C TYR A 45 -1.32 11.96 2.01
N GLY A 46 0.01 12.04 1.98
CA GLY A 46 0.77 13.24 2.34
C GLY A 46 1.06 14.12 1.13
N SER A 47 1.73 15.25 1.35
CA SER A 47 2.00 16.25 0.32
C SER A 47 2.63 15.72 -0.98
N PRO A 48 3.56 14.73 -0.98
CA PRO A 48 4.13 14.25 -2.25
C PRO A 48 3.09 13.59 -3.17
N ARG A 49 2.18 12.78 -2.61
CA ARG A 49 1.15 12.09 -3.41
C ARG A 49 0.02 13.03 -3.83
N ILE A 50 -0.41 13.93 -2.94
CA ILE A 50 -1.38 14.99 -3.27
C ILE A 50 -0.84 15.91 -4.37
N PHE A 51 0.46 16.21 -4.33
CA PHE A 51 1.10 16.97 -5.40
C PHE A 51 1.04 16.23 -6.75
N CYS A 52 1.23 14.90 -6.77
CA CYS A 52 1.08 14.10 -7.98
C CYS A 52 -0.36 14.18 -8.53
N ASP A 53 -1.37 14.03 -7.65
CA ASP A 53 -2.79 14.11 -8.03
C ASP A 53 -3.14 15.49 -8.62
N LEU A 54 -2.68 16.57 -7.99
CA LEU A 54 -2.88 17.93 -8.47
C LEU A 54 -2.22 18.17 -9.85
N ARG A 55 -1.01 17.64 -10.05
CA ARG A 55 -0.33 17.72 -11.35
C ARG A 55 -1.08 16.98 -12.45
N GLU A 56 -1.58 15.80 -12.18
CA GLU A 56 -2.40 15.02 -13.12
C GLU A 56 -3.71 15.71 -13.45
N ALA A 57 -4.30 16.43 -12.49
CA ALA A 57 -5.46 17.29 -12.70
C ALA A 57 -5.11 18.62 -13.43
N GLY A 58 -3.86 18.81 -13.87
CA GLY A 58 -3.43 20.02 -14.58
C GLY A 58 -3.20 21.25 -13.70
N VAL A 59 -3.16 21.10 -12.38
CA VAL A 59 -2.99 22.23 -11.44
C VAL A 59 -1.52 22.58 -11.29
N ALA A 60 -1.15 23.82 -11.68
CA ALA A 60 0.21 24.33 -11.55
C ALA A 60 0.54 24.70 -10.09
N CYS A 61 1.29 23.84 -9.42
CA CYS A 61 1.74 24.04 -8.05
C CYS A 61 3.10 23.39 -7.82
N SER A 62 3.72 23.64 -6.66
CA SER A 62 4.93 22.93 -6.22
C SER A 62 4.63 22.10 -4.98
N GLU A 63 5.38 20.99 -4.80
CA GLU A 63 5.23 20.11 -3.62
C GLU A 63 5.38 20.90 -2.30
N ASN A 64 6.35 21.83 -2.23
CA ASN A 64 6.57 22.69 -1.07
C ASN A 64 5.37 23.61 -0.78
N ARG A 65 4.68 24.11 -1.82
CA ARG A 65 3.46 24.90 -1.65
C ARG A 65 2.34 24.04 -1.10
N VAL A 66 2.14 22.84 -1.62
CA VAL A 66 1.17 21.85 -1.12
C VAL A 66 1.44 21.50 0.34
N ALA A 67 2.69 21.15 0.69
CA ALA A 67 3.08 20.83 2.06
C ALA A 67 2.81 21.96 3.06
N ARG A 68 3.08 23.22 2.65
CA ARG A 68 2.81 24.40 3.46
C ARG A 68 1.31 24.62 3.68
N LEU A 69 0.50 24.49 2.63
CA LEU A 69 -0.96 24.65 2.70
C LEU A 69 -1.61 23.55 3.53
N MET A 70 -1.21 22.29 3.35
CA MET A 70 -1.66 21.18 4.19
C MET A 70 -1.38 21.45 5.68
N ARG A 71 -0.17 21.94 6.00
CA ARG A 71 0.20 22.28 7.38
C ARG A 71 -0.67 23.42 7.93
N ALA A 72 -0.88 24.49 7.15
CA ALA A 72 -1.71 25.63 7.53
C ALA A 72 -3.18 25.23 7.75
N ALA A 73 -3.70 24.33 6.92
CA ALA A 73 -5.06 23.81 7.00
C ALA A 73 -5.22 22.63 8.00
N GLN A 74 -4.17 22.29 8.76
CA GLN A 74 -4.14 21.15 9.71
C GLN A 74 -4.45 19.79 9.05
N ILE A 75 -4.23 19.65 7.74
CA ILE A 75 -4.42 18.40 7.01
C ILE A 75 -3.20 17.51 7.25
N LYS A 76 -3.38 16.39 7.93
CA LYS A 76 -2.31 15.45 8.28
C LYS A 76 -2.67 14.04 7.82
N SER A 77 -1.77 13.42 7.04
CA SER A 77 -1.94 12.01 6.66
C SER A 77 -1.96 11.11 7.89
N VAL A 78 -2.87 10.15 7.88
CA VAL A 78 -3.01 9.20 8.99
C VAL A 78 -1.85 8.22 8.95
N ARG A 79 -1.03 8.22 10.01
CA ARG A 79 0.02 7.22 10.23
C ARG A 79 -0.31 6.43 11.49
N GLY A 80 -0.42 5.11 11.33
CA GLY A 80 -0.64 4.23 12.47
C GLY A 80 0.58 4.15 13.39
N TYR A 81 0.34 3.70 14.62
CA TYR A 81 1.32 3.53 15.68
C TYR A 81 2.40 2.51 15.31
N LYS A 82 3.69 2.81 15.57
CA LYS A 82 4.81 1.86 15.43
C LYS A 82 4.91 0.98 16.67
N ARG A 83 4.79 -0.35 16.49
CA ARG A 83 5.04 -1.32 17.58
C ARG A 83 6.50 -1.77 17.63
N PRO A 84 7.03 -2.14 18.81
CA PRO A 84 8.33 -2.82 18.93
C PRO A 84 8.32 -4.17 18.19
N ARG A 85 9.49 -4.59 17.69
CA ARG A 85 9.66 -5.86 16.96
C ARG A 85 9.91 -7.00 17.95
N TYR A 86 9.22 -8.14 17.77
CA TYR A 86 9.46 -9.40 18.51
C TYR A 86 10.00 -10.49 17.57
N LYS A 87 10.85 -11.37 18.10
CA LYS A 87 11.46 -12.50 17.35
C LYS A 87 10.58 -13.74 17.44
N VAL A 88 10.44 -14.50 16.35
CA VAL A 88 9.62 -15.73 16.23
C VAL A 88 10.49 -16.97 15.95
N GLY A 89 10.00 -18.16 16.31
CA GLY A 89 10.69 -19.45 16.36
C GLY A 89 10.99 -20.16 15.03
N LYS A 90 11.49 -21.42 15.08
CA LYS A 90 12.18 -22.17 13.98
C LYS A 90 11.23 -23.05 13.14
N PRO A 91 11.42 -23.18 11.80
CA PRO A 91 10.68 -24.06 10.89
C PRO A 91 11.38 -25.42 10.62
N SER A 92 10.66 -26.38 10.01
CA SER A 92 11.09 -27.78 9.86
C SER A 92 11.65 -28.18 8.47
N LEU A 93 11.19 -27.63 7.37
CA LEU A 93 11.70 -27.86 6.00
C LEU A 93 11.92 -26.54 5.27
N VAL A 94 12.98 -26.44 4.47
CA VAL A 94 13.38 -25.18 3.81
C VAL A 94 13.64 -25.44 2.34
N ALA A 95 12.84 -24.84 1.45
CA ALA A 95 13.13 -24.79 0.03
C ALA A 95 14.32 -23.85 -0.26
N PRO A 96 15.13 -24.11 -1.33
CA PRO A 96 16.25 -23.24 -1.69
C PRO A 96 15.75 -21.84 -2.05
N ASN A 97 16.50 -20.80 -1.67
CA ASN A 97 16.18 -19.41 -2.02
C ASN A 97 16.48 -19.16 -3.50
N GLN A 98 15.47 -19.28 -4.36
CA GLN A 98 15.59 -19.02 -5.79
C GLN A 98 15.49 -17.53 -6.11
N LEU A 99 14.75 -16.75 -5.29
CA LEU A 99 14.52 -15.33 -5.53
C LEU A 99 15.79 -14.48 -5.38
N GLN A 100 16.71 -14.86 -4.48
CA GLN A 100 18.02 -14.20 -4.24
C GLN A 100 17.95 -12.66 -4.16
N ARG A 101 16.84 -12.11 -3.63
CA ARG A 101 16.54 -10.66 -3.57
C ARG A 101 16.36 -9.98 -4.92
N GLN A 102 16.10 -10.71 -5.98
CA GLN A 102 15.71 -10.13 -7.26
C GLN A 102 14.24 -9.74 -7.18
N PHE A 103 13.97 -8.54 -6.66
CA PHE A 103 12.60 -8.02 -6.50
C PHE A 103 12.11 -7.21 -7.72
N GLN A 104 12.95 -7.07 -8.74
CA GLN A 104 12.58 -6.42 -10.00
C GLN A 104 12.43 -7.50 -11.06
N HIS A 105 11.26 -7.60 -11.63
CA HIS A 105 10.92 -8.49 -12.74
C HIS A 105 10.34 -7.64 -13.85
N ASP A 106 10.73 -7.93 -15.09
CA ASP A 106 10.34 -7.13 -16.25
C ASP A 106 8.91 -7.44 -16.70
N GLU A 107 8.45 -8.67 -16.46
CA GLU A 107 7.13 -9.15 -16.84
C GLU A 107 6.30 -9.58 -15.62
N PRO A 108 4.96 -9.47 -15.70
CA PRO A 108 4.09 -9.98 -14.66
C PRO A 108 4.15 -11.50 -14.55
N ASP A 109 3.82 -11.99 -13.38
CA ASP A 109 3.70 -13.43 -13.08
C ASP A 109 4.98 -14.26 -13.25
N GLN A 110 6.17 -13.63 -13.21
CA GLN A 110 7.46 -14.33 -13.11
C GLN A 110 7.77 -14.77 -11.68
N ALA A 111 7.45 -13.93 -10.71
CA ALA A 111 7.65 -14.23 -9.29
C ALA A 111 6.59 -13.56 -8.43
N TRP A 112 6.01 -14.34 -7.53
CA TRP A 112 5.10 -13.89 -6.50
C TRP A 112 5.73 -14.03 -5.12
N VAL A 113 5.36 -13.15 -4.19
CA VAL A 113 5.69 -13.29 -2.77
C VAL A 113 4.42 -13.51 -1.98
N THR A 114 4.50 -14.36 -0.95
CA THR A 114 3.38 -14.63 -0.05
C THR A 114 3.84 -14.54 1.40
N ASP A 115 2.92 -14.10 2.25
CA ASP A 115 3.13 -14.03 3.69
C ASP A 115 1.78 -13.98 4.41
N ILE A 116 1.79 -14.21 5.72
CA ILE A 116 0.61 -14.20 6.58
C ILE A 116 0.75 -13.10 7.64
N THR A 117 -0.29 -12.32 7.80
CA THR A 117 -0.39 -11.39 8.92
C THR A 117 -1.62 -11.65 9.77
N TYR A 118 -1.66 -11.09 10.96
CA TYR A 118 -2.78 -11.21 11.88
C TYR A 118 -3.32 -9.84 12.29
N ILE A 119 -4.64 -9.79 12.45
CA ILE A 119 -5.42 -8.61 12.79
C ILE A 119 -6.20 -8.92 14.06
N ARG A 120 -6.15 -8.03 15.04
CA ARG A 120 -6.89 -8.18 16.29
C ARG A 120 -8.32 -7.67 16.13
N THR A 121 -9.27 -8.50 16.55
CA THR A 121 -10.69 -8.14 16.72
C THR A 121 -11.14 -8.49 18.12
N HIS A 122 -12.30 -8.02 18.55
CA HIS A 122 -12.89 -8.45 19.83
C HIS A 122 -13.32 -9.91 19.83
N GLU A 123 -13.61 -10.49 18.66
CA GLU A 123 -13.89 -11.92 18.47
C GLU A 123 -12.61 -12.80 18.46
N GLY A 124 -11.41 -12.19 18.60
CA GLY A 124 -10.12 -12.86 18.52
C GLY A 124 -9.34 -12.52 17.26
N TRP A 125 -8.38 -13.36 16.89
CA TRP A 125 -7.52 -13.12 15.75
C TRP A 125 -8.22 -13.41 14.41
N LEU A 126 -7.98 -12.53 13.44
CA LEU A 126 -8.22 -12.75 12.02
C LEU A 126 -6.87 -12.85 11.33
N TYR A 127 -6.63 -13.91 10.57
CA TYR A 127 -5.42 -14.11 9.78
C TYR A 127 -5.70 -13.74 8.33
N LEU A 128 -4.75 -13.07 7.69
CA LEU A 128 -4.77 -12.70 6.28
C LEU A 128 -3.53 -13.27 5.62
N ALA A 129 -3.69 -14.16 4.65
CA ALA A 129 -2.67 -14.54 3.69
C ALA A 129 -2.82 -13.66 2.45
N ALA A 130 -1.70 -13.17 1.90
CA ALA A 130 -1.69 -12.37 0.68
C ALA A 130 -0.59 -12.85 -0.27
N VAL A 131 -0.88 -12.79 -1.56
CA VAL A 131 0.04 -13.10 -2.66
C VAL A 131 0.21 -11.83 -3.49
N LEU A 132 1.44 -11.38 -3.66
CA LEU A 132 1.78 -10.18 -4.42
C LEU A 132 2.66 -10.51 -5.61
N ASP A 133 2.35 -9.96 -6.76
CA ASP A 133 3.22 -10.00 -7.92
C ASP A 133 4.41 -9.03 -7.75
N LEU A 134 5.62 -9.50 -8.04
CA LEU A 134 6.83 -8.70 -7.86
C LEU A 134 7.04 -7.66 -8.96
N HIS A 135 6.45 -7.85 -10.15
CA HIS A 135 6.50 -6.87 -11.23
C HIS A 135 5.69 -5.62 -10.91
N SER A 136 4.41 -5.81 -10.60
CA SER A 136 3.45 -4.71 -10.42
C SER A 136 3.17 -4.33 -8.97
N ARG A 137 3.62 -5.14 -8.00
CA ARG A 137 3.24 -5.02 -6.59
C ARG A 137 1.75 -5.22 -6.33
N ALA A 138 1.01 -5.70 -7.32
CA ALA A 138 -0.41 -6.01 -7.17
C ALA A 138 -0.62 -7.16 -6.18
N VAL A 139 -1.63 -7.03 -5.33
CA VAL A 139 -2.16 -8.17 -4.57
C VAL A 139 -3.01 -9.00 -5.52
N VAL A 140 -2.46 -10.11 -6.00
CA VAL A 140 -3.10 -10.99 -6.99
C VAL A 140 -3.99 -12.04 -6.36
N GLY A 141 -3.73 -12.39 -5.09
CA GLY A 141 -4.57 -13.30 -4.33
C GLY A 141 -4.51 -13.02 -2.84
N TRP A 142 -5.56 -13.33 -2.14
CA TRP A 142 -5.65 -13.19 -0.68
C TRP A 142 -6.75 -14.08 -0.09
N SER A 143 -6.61 -14.44 1.17
CA SER A 143 -7.60 -15.19 1.92
C SER A 143 -7.61 -14.77 3.38
N MET A 144 -8.76 -14.86 4.06
CA MET A 144 -8.91 -14.47 5.46
C MET A 144 -9.63 -15.54 6.27
N GLY A 145 -9.02 -15.98 7.38
CA GLY A 145 -9.55 -17.03 8.25
C GLY A 145 -9.35 -16.75 9.74
N SER A 146 -10.07 -17.48 10.57
CA SER A 146 -9.93 -17.42 12.04
C SER A 146 -8.75 -18.24 12.56
N ARG A 147 -8.11 -19.06 11.73
CA ARG A 147 -6.97 -19.93 12.06
C ARG A 147 -5.88 -19.80 11.01
N MET A 148 -4.63 -19.92 11.45
CA MET A 148 -3.46 -19.89 10.58
C MET A 148 -3.10 -21.30 10.16
N GLN A 149 -3.83 -21.83 9.17
CA GLN A 149 -3.66 -23.18 8.61
C GLN A 149 -3.09 -23.12 7.19
N THR A 150 -2.55 -24.23 6.67
CA THR A 150 -2.06 -24.33 5.29
C THR A 150 -3.17 -24.00 4.28
N SER A 151 -4.41 -24.40 4.52
CA SER A 151 -5.57 -24.09 3.69
C SER A 151 -5.73 -22.56 3.45
N LEU A 152 -5.44 -21.73 4.45
CA LEU A 152 -5.51 -20.27 4.29
C LEU A 152 -4.56 -19.78 3.20
N VAL A 153 -3.36 -20.33 3.12
CA VAL A 153 -2.38 -19.98 2.07
C VAL A 153 -2.81 -20.52 0.73
N LEU A 154 -3.28 -21.78 0.68
CA LEU A 154 -3.75 -22.41 -0.54
C LEU A 154 -4.95 -21.68 -1.16
N ASP A 155 -5.88 -21.18 -0.35
CA ASP A 155 -7.01 -20.36 -0.81
C ASP A 155 -6.52 -19.05 -1.46
N ALA A 156 -5.53 -18.38 -0.84
CA ALA A 156 -4.94 -17.17 -1.41
C ALA A 156 -4.22 -17.45 -2.74
N LEU A 157 -3.47 -18.54 -2.81
CA LEU A 157 -2.80 -18.98 -4.05
C LEU A 157 -3.78 -19.42 -5.13
N THR A 158 -4.85 -20.11 -4.76
CA THR A 158 -5.94 -20.50 -5.68
C THR A 158 -6.54 -19.26 -6.33
N MET A 159 -6.86 -18.24 -5.54
CA MET A 159 -7.34 -16.95 -6.07
C MET A 159 -6.32 -16.33 -7.04
N ALA A 160 -5.02 -16.32 -6.68
CA ALA A 160 -3.96 -15.77 -7.52
C ALA A 160 -3.86 -16.49 -8.87
N VAL A 161 -3.81 -17.83 -8.86
CA VAL A 161 -3.76 -18.66 -10.09
C VAL A 161 -4.98 -18.46 -10.95
N TRP A 162 -6.19 -18.43 -10.37
CA TRP A 162 -7.44 -18.21 -11.11
C TRP A 162 -7.52 -16.82 -11.75
N ARG A 163 -7.02 -15.80 -11.07
CA ARG A 163 -7.02 -14.42 -11.59
C ARG A 163 -5.99 -14.23 -12.69
N ARG A 164 -4.80 -14.78 -12.49
CA ARG A 164 -3.64 -14.49 -13.36
C ARG A 164 -3.48 -15.50 -14.49
N LYS A 165 -3.88 -16.76 -14.28
CA LYS A 165 -3.75 -17.86 -15.25
C LYS A 165 -2.36 -17.92 -15.87
N PRO A 166 -1.30 -18.02 -15.06
CA PRO A 166 0.06 -17.94 -15.56
C PRO A 166 0.32 -19.05 -16.60
N LYS A 167 0.97 -18.68 -17.70
CA LYS A 167 1.33 -19.62 -18.78
C LYS A 167 2.56 -20.43 -18.44
N ASP A 168 3.53 -19.76 -17.83
CA ASP A 168 4.82 -20.31 -17.42
C ASP A 168 4.88 -20.60 -15.93
N SER A 169 5.97 -21.23 -15.49
CA SER A 169 6.22 -21.49 -14.07
C SER A 169 6.52 -20.20 -13.32
N VAL A 170 5.80 -19.96 -12.22
CA VAL A 170 5.95 -18.78 -11.37
C VAL A 170 6.74 -19.15 -10.10
N ILE A 171 7.73 -18.36 -9.75
CA ILE A 171 8.41 -18.50 -8.45
C ILE A 171 7.47 -17.99 -7.37
N ILE A 172 7.13 -18.84 -6.38
CA ILE A 172 6.39 -18.41 -5.19
C ILE A 172 7.32 -18.35 -3.99
N HIS A 173 7.63 -17.14 -3.55
CA HIS A 173 8.56 -16.91 -2.45
C HIS A 173 7.82 -16.63 -1.14
N SER A 174 8.24 -17.28 -0.06
CA SER A 174 7.67 -17.12 1.28
C SER A 174 8.76 -17.02 2.35
N ASP A 175 8.36 -16.67 3.57
CA ASP A 175 9.19 -16.92 4.74
C ASP A 175 9.23 -18.43 5.07
N GLN A 176 9.99 -18.79 6.12
CA GLN A 176 10.09 -20.17 6.60
C GLN A 176 8.95 -20.53 7.58
N GLY A 177 7.74 -20.06 7.35
CA GLY A 177 6.56 -20.47 8.15
C GLY A 177 6.22 -21.94 7.94
N SER A 178 5.71 -22.62 8.98
CA SER A 178 5.36 -24.04 8.91
C SER A 178 4.30 -24.36 7.85
N GLN A 179 3.45 -23.41 7.51
CA GLN A 179 2.43 -23.54 6.47
C GLN A 179 3.03 -23.71 5.07
N PHE A 180 4.15 -23.03 4.80
CA PHE A 180 4.85 -23.04 3.51
C PHE A 180 5.78 -24.25 3.34
N GLY A 181 6.16 -24.91 4.44
CA GLY A 181 6.98 -26.13 4.45
C GLY A 181 6.17 -27.43 4.46
N SER A 182 4.84 -27.39 4.33
CA SER A 182 4.01 -28.58 4.34
C SER A 182 4.04 -29.33 3.01
N ASP A 183 3.88 -30.67 3.07
CA ASP A 183 3.78 -31.51 1.86
C ASP A 183 2.57 -31.16 1.02
N GLU A 184 1.47 -30.72 1.66
CA GLU A 184 0.27 -30.25 1.00
C GLU A 184 0.55 -29.00 0.15
N PHE A 185 1.24 -28.02 0.71
CA PHE A 185 1.66 -26.83 0.00
C PHE A 185 2.56 -27.15 -1.20
N ASN A 186 3.58 -28.01 -1.00
CA ASN A 186 4.52 -28.35 -2.04
C ASN A 186 3.84 -29.12 -3.19
N ARG A 187 2.95 -30.08 -2.90
CA ARG A 187 2.17 -30.77 -3.92
C ARG A 187 1.29 -29.82 -4.70
N TRP A 188 0.54 -28.98 -4.01
CA TRP A 188 -0.35 -28.01 -4.64
C TRP A 188 0.43 -27.03 -5.55
N CYS A 189 1.58 -26.54 -5.12
CA CYS A 189 2.46 -25.70 -5.95
C CYS A 189 2.88 -26.41 -7.23
N LYS A 190 3.34 -27.67 -7.13
CA LYS A 190 3.74 -28.47 -8.28
C LYS A 190 2.60 -28.67 -9.27
N ASP A 191 1.39 -28.96 -8.79
CA ASP A 191 0.21 -29.20 -9.62
C ASP A 191 -0.25 -27.91 -10.35
N ASN A 192 0.08 -26.73 -9.81
CA ASN A 192 -0.29 -25.43 -10.37
C ASN A 192 0.89 -24.68 -11.02
N ARG A 193 2.00 -25.34 -11.34
CA ARG A 193 3.19 -24.76 -11.97
C ARG A 193 3.83 -23.63 -11.14
N LEU A 194 3.74 -23.71 -9.83
CA LEU A 194 4.45 -22.81 -8.94
C LEU A 194 5.75 -23.46 -8.44
N SER A 195 6.83 -22.70 -8.46
CA SER A 195 8.15 -23.14 -7.95
C SER A 195 8.39 -22.53 -6.57
N PRO A 196 8.30 -23.31 -5.48
CA PRO A 196 8.52 -22.81 -4.13
C PRO A 196 9.95 -22.30 -3.93
N SER A 197 10.05 -21.14 -3.29
CA SER A 197 11.29 -20.50 -2.86
C SER A 197 11.12 -19.98 -1.44
N MET A 198 12.10 -20.15 -0.57
CA MET A 198 12.02 -19.68 0.81
C MET A 198 13.15 -18.73 1.17
N SER A 199 12.82 -17.75 1.99
CA SER A 199 13.79 -16.83 2.59
C SER A 199 14.86 -17.59 3.37
N ARG A 200 16.07 -17.04 3.42
CA ARG A 200 17.11 -17.55 4.33
C ARG A 200 16.71 -17.30 5.78
N ARG A 201 17.08 -18.23 6.65
CA ARG A 201 16.71 -18.17 8.07
C ARG A 201 17.17 -16.88 8.74
N GLY A 202 16.24 -16.20 9.40
CA GLY A 202 16.52 -14.95 10.10
C GLY A 202 16.77 -13.75 9.20
N ASN A 203 16.57 -13.87 7.89
CA ASN A 203 16.77 -12.79 6.93
C ASN A 203 15.45 -12.20 6.48
N CYS A 204 14.97 -11.18 7.21
CA CYS A 204 13.74 -10.45 6.89
C CYS A 204 13.80 -9.68 5.55
N TRP A 205 14.99 -9.43 5.00
CA TRP A 205 15.14 -8.72 3.73
C TRP A 205 14.67 -9.54 2.52
N ASP A 206 14.62 -10.86 2.66
CA ASP A 206 14.27 -11.75 1.55
C ASP A 206 12.75 -11.71 1.24
N ASN A 207 11.89 -11.24 2.17
CA ASN A 207 10.43 -11.06 1.97
C ASN A 207 9.95 -9.60 2.15
N ALA A 208 10.84 -8.64 1.89
CA ALA A 208 10.61 -7.22 2.15
C ALA A 208 9.36 -6.62 1.46
N VAL A 209 8.95 -7.18 0.32
CA VAL A 209 7.77 -6.69 -0.44
C VAL A 209 6.48 -7.02 0.30
N ALA A 210 6.31 -8.26 0.75
CA ALA A 210 5.14 -8.66 1.54
C ALA A 210 5.11 -7.93 2.89
N GLU A 211 6.26 -7.80 3.58
CA GLU A 211 6.38 -7.01 4.81
C GLU A 211 5.97 -5.54 4.60
N SER A 212 6.39 -4.93 3.47
CA SER A 212 6.03 -3.56 3.11
C SER A 212 4.52 -3.42 2.89
N PHE A 213 3.89 -4.36 2.18
CA PHE A 213 2.44 -4.39 1.99
C PHE A 213 1.71 -4.45 3.33
N PHE A 214 2.05 -5.39 4.20
CA PHE A 214 1.39 -5.51 5.50
C PHE A 214 1.66 -4.31 6.42
N SER A 215 2.83 -3.71 6.34
CA SER A 215 3.12 -2.46 7.06
C SER A 215 2.21 -1.32 6.59
N ASN A 216 2.01 -1.20 5.27
CA ASN A 216 1.10 -0.22 4.69
C ASN A 216 -0.35 -0.50 5.11
N LEU A 217 -0.86 -1.70 4.92
CA LEU A 217 -2.21 -2.11 5.32
C LEU A 217 -2.45 -1.81 6.81
N LYS A 218 -1.51 -2.20 7.67
CA LYS A 218 -1.63 -1.95 9.12
C LYS A 218 -1.61 -0.46 9.47
N SER A 219 -0.74 0.33 8.85
CA SER A 219 -0.61 1.76 9.17
C SER A 219 -1.73 2.61 8.55
N GLU A 220 -2.19 2.25 7.37
CA GLU A 220 -3.15 3.03 6.59
C GLU A 220 -4.60 2.69 6.92
N LYS A 221 -4.90 1.45 7.33
CA LYS A 221 -6.27 0.98 7.59
C LYS A 221 -6.47 0.38 8.98
N ILE A 222 -5.70 -0.66 9.36
CA ILE A 222 -6.02 -1.51 10.51
C ILE A 222 -5.73 -0.84 11.85
N LYS A 223 -4.59 -0.17 12.03
CA LYS A 223 -4.16 0.39 13.33
C LYS A 223 -4.98 1.61 13.78
N LYS A 224 -5.97 2.02 13.03
CA LYS A 224 -6.84 3.16 13.37
C LYS A 224 -7.89 2.79 14.43
N ARG A 225 -8.28 1.51 14.48
CA ARG A 225 -9.31 1.01 15.42
C ARG A 225 -9.11 -0.47 15.73
N ILE A 226 -9.77 -0.94 16.77
CA ILE A 226 -9.96 -2.38 17.02
C ILE A 226 -11.34 -2.72 16.48
N TYR A 227 -11.42 -3.70 15.59
CA TYR A 227 -12.67 -4.16 15.00
C TYR A 227 -13.52 -4.92 16.01
N GLN A 228 -14.83 -4.71 15.98
CA GLN A 228 -15.76 -5.45 16.86
C GLN A 228 -15.84 -6.92 16.41
N THR A 229 -15.99 -7.14 15.11
CA THR A 229 -16.14 -8.49 14.53
C THR A 229 -15.07 -8.79 13.48
N ARG A 230 -14.84 -10.07 13.21
CA ARG A 230 -14.04 -10.51 12.07
C ARG A 230 -14.67 -10.13 10.73
N ALA A 231 -16.00 -10.10 10.65
CA ALA A 231 -16.72 -9.71 9.45
C ALA A 231 -16.45 -8.25 9.07
N GLU A 232 -16.51 -7.35 10.04
CA GLU A 232 -16.15 -5.95 9.85
C GLU A 232 -14.70 -5.77 9.36
N ALA A 233 -13.75 -6.48 10.00
CA ALA A 233 -12.35 -6.46 9.58
C ALA A 233 -12.15 -7.00 8.15
N LYS A 234 -12.87 -8.07 7.78
CA LYS A 234 -12.82 -8.63 6.43
C LYS A 234 -13.31 -7.64 5.37
N SER A 235 -14.44 -6.97 5.61
CA SER A 235 -14.97 -5.95 4.69
C SER A 235 -13.97 -4.81 4.48
N ASP A 236 -13.42 -4.27 5.55
CA ASP A 236 -12.45 -3.18 5.50
C ASP A 236 -11.15 -3.54 4.77
N ILE A 237 -10.67 -4.78 4.95
CA ILE A 237 -9.47 -5.28 4.28
C ILE A 237 -9.75 -5.52 2.79
N PHE A 238 -10.93 -6.06 2.46
CA PHE A 238 -11.38 -6.21 1.08
C PHE A 238 -11.39 -4.86 0.36
N ASP A 239 -12.04 -3.85 0.93
CA ASP A 239 -12.11 -2.51 0.36
C ASP A 239 -10.72 -1.88 0.20
N TYR A 240 -9.83 -2.12 1.18
CA TYR A 240 -8.46 -1.65 1.08
C TYR A 240 -7.69 -2.31 -0.06
N ILE A 241 -7.77 -3.63 -0.21
CA ILE A 241 -7.01 -4.37 -1.24
C ILE A 241 -7.59 -4.08 -2.63
N GLU A 242 -8.88 -4.32 -2.82
CA GLU A 242 -9.52 -4.30 -4.13
C GLU A 242 -9.92 -2.87 -4.57
N GLY A 243 -10.39 -2.05 -3.64
CA GLY A 243 -10.83 -0.69 -3.94
C GLY A 243 -9.68 0.31 -3.99
N PHE A 244 -8.74 0.22 -3.07
CA PHE A 244 -7.72 1.25 -2.90
C PHE A 244 -6.31 0.81 -3.30
N TYR A 245 -5.76 -0.27 -2.69
CA TYR A 245 -4.35 -0.63 -2.88
C TYR A 245 -4.00 -0.95 -4.32
N ASN A 246 -4.77 -1.82 -4.97
CA ASN A 246 -4.50 -2.23 -6.34
C ASN A 246 -4.86 -1.15 -7.38
N ARG A 247 -5.92 -0.37 -7.14
CA ARG A 247 -6.50 0.53 -8.16
C ARG A 247 -6.07 1.99 -8.06
N VAL A 248 -5.86 2.47 -6.84
CA VAL A 248 -5.71 3.91 -6.56
C VAL A 248 -4.37 4.23 -5.91
N ARG A 249 -3.92 3.36 -4.98
CA ARG A 249 -2.78 3.67 -4.14
C ARG A 249 -1.49 3.83 -4.95
N ARG A 250 -0.91 5.04 -4.92
CA ARG A 250 0.35 5.36 -5.59
C ARG A 250 1.55 4.71 -4.93
N HIS A 251 2.39 4.09 -5.74
CA HIS A 251 3.63 3.44 -5.35
C HIS A 251 4.84 4.17 -5.90
N LYS A 252 5.74 4.64 -5.02
CA LYS A 252 6.97 5.31 -5.45
C LYS A 252 7.82 4.42 -6.37
N HIS A 253 7.83 3.11 -6.15
CA HIS A 253 8.56 2.13 -6.94
C HIS A 253 7.99 1.92 -8.35
N LEU A 254 6.74 2.29 -8.57
CA LEU A 254 6.02 2.22 -9.85
C LEU A 254 5.81 3.63 -10.45
N ASP A 255 6.75 4.52 -10.28
CA ASP A 255 6.68 5.91 -10.78
C ASP A 255 5.38 6.63 -10.37
N GLN A 256 4.97 6.43 -9.12
CA GLN A 256 3.74 6.98 -8.54
C GLN A 256 2.44 6.44 -9.18
N LEU A 257 2.49 5.38 -9.95
CA LEU A 257 1.30 4.70 -10.46
C LEU A 257 0.74 3.72 -9.41
N SER A 258 -0.55 3.40 -9.54
CA SER A 258 -1.12 2.25 -8.85
C SER A 258 -0.70 0.93 -9.54
N PRO A 259 -0.75 -0.22 -8.85
CA PRO A 259 -0.44 -1.51 -9.46
C PRO A 259 -1.18 -1.78 -10.77
N HIS A 260 -2.50 -1.55 -10.81
CA HIS A 260 -3.30 -1.77 -12.02
C HIS A 260 -2.99 -0.78 -13.14
N GLU A 261 -2.72 0.50 -12.83
CA GLU A 261 -2.31 1.48 -13.83
C GLU A 261 -0.94 1.14 -14.42
N PHE A 262 -0.03 0.65 -13.59
CA PHE A 262 1.30 0.23 -14.04
C PHE A 262 1.20 -0.93 -15.03
N GLU A 263 0.42 -1.99 -14.72
CA GLU A 263 0.20 -3.11 -15.62
C GLU A 263 -0.46 -2.67 -16.93
N ARG A 264 -1.51 -1.84 -16.85
CA ARG A 264 -2.23 -1.34 -18.03
C ARG A 264 -1.32 -0.55 -18.97
N LYS A 265 -0.46 0.34 -18.43
CA LYS A 265 0.49 1.11 -19.24
C LYS A 265 1.52 0.23 -19.94
N ARG A 266 2.01 -0.81 -19.26
CA ARG A 266 2.95 -1.77 -19.85
C ARG A 266 2.31 -2.59 -20.96
N GLN A 267 1.09 -3.08 -20.77
CA GLN A 267 0.33 -3.80 -21.80
C GLN A 267 0.03 -2.95 -23.03
N SER A 268 -0.15 -1.63 -22.88
CA SER A 268 -0.38 -0.72 -24.00
C SER A 268 0.90 -0.32 -24.76
N ALA A 269 2.08 -0.62 -24.21
CA ALA A 269 3.37 -0.31 -24.81
C ALA A 269 4.01 -1.49 -25.56
N LEU A 270 3.42 -2.69 -25.46
CA LEU A 270 3.73 -3.91 -26.22
C LEU A 270 2.80 -4.04 -27.44
#